data_329b88da3d64264c64108f4b6a1c52bd
#
_entry.id   329b88da3d64264c64108f4b6a1c52bd
#
_cell.length_a   1.000
_cell.length_b   1.000
_cell.length_c   1.000
_cell.angle_alpha   90.00
_cell.angle_beta   90.00
_cell.angle_gamma   90.00
#
_symmetry.space_group_name_H-M   'P 1'
#
loop_
_entity.id
_entity.type
_entity.pdbx_description
1 polymer ?
#
loop_
_entity_poly.entity_id
_entity_poly.type
_entity_poly.pdbx_seq_one_letter_code
_entity_poly.pdbx_strand_id
1 'polypeptide(L)'
;MRFTVQNFATAPHKCTLGRTSHPYDKRMYQPRSRWVVRVVWVFLLVAVMSMAPLALGISQYAYAADDTATEPEITEAQSAILEDDQGNVLWSKDPDRKMGMASITKVMTAMVALDSGIDLDKPCNIVSVDLEEGSVLANYSTSEHPTLRELLQVLLVHSANDVAYNIAINVAGSEKAFADLMNKKAAEIGMTNTHFSNPHGLDADDHYSTARDLVLMARYAREHYPFLASTVSMTSVTATVQGEEVTWPSTDKLLNTYPGMLGLKTGSEDSGTAFLGAARRNGVTLYSCVLGCVTDSGRFADTRIMYDWGYAHFTRIPACNVSNIVETRPYIDNFMMTSVVRPYASRSVLAWPGAGDMSYTITTLSSGLPAANNQMIGTITWSQGKRDAGTVFYQACTIPQTVPLYNIFDIASVAPYLFTVE
;
A
#
# COMPACT_ATOMS: atom_id res chain seq x y z
N MET A 1 -16.34 -42.81 -14.18
CA MET A 1 -17.72 -43.28 -13.90
C MET A 1 -18.69 -42.29 -14.57
N ARG A 2 -19.35 -42.76 -15.60
CA ARG A 2 -20.45 -42.05 -16.30
C ARG A 2 -21.72 -42.23 -15.54
N PHE A 3 -22.53 -41.19 -15.35
CA PHE A 3 -23.95 -41.33 -15.04
C PHE A 3 -24.77 -40.53 -16.03
N THR A 4 -25.78 -41.26 -16.53
CA THR A 4 -26.64 -41.01 -17.67
C THR A 4 -27.86 -40.19 -17.24
N VAL A 5 -28.32 -39.30 -18.12
CA VAL A 5 -29.55 -38.52 -18.06
C VAL A 5 -30.74 -39.45 -18.34
N GLN A 6 -31.83 -39.35 -17.57
CA GLN A 6 -33.14 -39.88 -17.97
C GLN A 6 -34.18 -38.77 -17.96
N ASN A 7 -34.72 -38.57 -19.16
CA ASN A 7 -35.91 -37.76 -19.43
C ASN A 7 -37.19 -38.54 -19.00
N PHE A 8 -38.14 -37.84 -18.40
CA PHE A 8 -39.54 -38.26 -18.40
C PHE A 8 -40.44 -37.11 -18.87
N ALA A 9 -41.05 -37.34 -20.04
CA ALA A 9 -42.15 -36.58 -20.56
C ALA A 9 -43.47 -37.32 -20.22
N THR A 10 -44.49 -36.61 -19.76
CA THR A 10 -45.87 -37.06 -19.92
C THR A 10 -46.83 -35.90 -20.11
N ALA A 11 -47.77 -36.12 -20.98
CA ALA A 11 -48.68 -35.25 -21.71
C ALA A 11 -49.97 -34.87 -20.93
N PRO A 12 -50.91 -34.17 -21.57
CA PRO A 12 -51.79 -33.22 -20.91
C PRO A 12 -53.20 -33.82 -20.65
N HIS A 13 -53.88 -33.37 -19.61
CA HIS A 13 -55.30 -33.60 -19.44
C HIS A 13 -56.13 -32.37 -19.79
N LYS A 14 -56.98 -32.54 -20.81
CA LYS A 14 -58.14 -31.71 -21.09
C LYS A 14 -59.24 -31.96 -20.06
N CYS A 15 -59.84 -30.90 -19.57
CA CYS A 15 -61.17 -31.02 -18.96
C CYS A 15 -62.06 -29.89 -19.45
N THR A 16 -63.30 -30.34 -19.76
CA THR A 16 -64.36 -29.71 -20.54
C THR A 16 -65.17 -28.70 -19.73
N LEU A 17 -65.74 -27.78 -20.48
CA LEU A 17 -66.76 -26.79 -20.15
C LEU A 17 -67.99 -27.30 -19.43
N GLY A 18 -68.39 -26.59 -18.37
CA GLY A 18 -69.73 -26.59 -17.82
C GLY A 18 -70.29 -25.17 -17.76
N ARG A 19 -71.25 -24.86 -18.64
CA ARG A 19 -72.06 -23.64 -18.60
C ARG A 19 -73.11 -23.78 -17.55
N THR A 20 -73.22 -22.85 -16.61
CA THR A 20 -74.46 -22.50 -15.93
C THR A 20 -74.64 -21.00 -15.88
N SER A 21 -75.71 -20.55 -16.46
CA SER A 21 -76.25 -19.21 -16.50
C SER A 21 -76.98 -18.86 -15.20
N HIS A 22 -76.65 -17.73 -14.57
CA HIS A 22 -77.50 -17.03 -13.63
C HIS A 22 -77.41 -15.52 -13.77
N PRO A 23 -78.49 -14.79 -13.50
CA PRO A 23 -78.76 -13.48 -14.12
C PRO A 23 -78.08 -12.30 -13.38
N TYR A 24 -77.82 -11.30 -14.16
CA TYR A 24 -77.29 -9.96 -13.81
C TYR A 24 -78.22 -9.23 -12.84
N ASP A 25 -77.73 -8.86 -11.65
CA ASP A 25 -78.35 -7.84 -10.83
C ASP A 25 -77.48 -6.51 -10.99
N LYS A 26 -78.13 -5.55 -11.63
CA LYS A 26 -77.58 -4.19 -11.78
C LYS A 26 -77.87 -3.38 -10.52
N ARG A 27 -76.94 -3.29 -9.56
CA ARG A 27 -76.94 -2.17 -8.63
C ARG A 27 -75.55 -1.84 -8.13
N MET A 28 -75.20 -0.60 -8.42
CA MET A 28 -74.25 0.26 -7.72
C MET A 28 -72.75 -0.02 -7.91
N TYR A 29 -72.24 0.52 -8.98
CA TYR A 29 -70.85 0.89 -9.06
C TYR A 29 -70.69 2.38 -8.75
N GLN A 30 -70.25 2.69 -7.52
CA GLN A 30 -69.73 4.02 -7.22
C GLN A 30 -68.19 4.00 -7.37
N PRO A 31 -67.59 5.00 -8.04
CA PRO A 31 -66.15 4.95 -8.31
C PRO A 31 -65.35 5.30 -7.04
N ARG A 32 -64.62 4.31 -6.52
CA ARG A 32 -63.58 4.52 -5.51
C ARG A 32 -62.31 5.12 -6.13
N SER A 33 -62.42 6.18 -6.94
CA SER A 33 -61.32 6.77 -7.66
C SER A 33 -60.41 7.73 -6.80
N ARG A 34 -60.89 8.07 -5.59
CA ARG A 34 -60.12 9.00 -4.73
C ARG A 34 -59.05 8.35 -3.87
N TRP A 35 -59.14 7.03 -3.63
CA TRP A 35 -58.14 6.31 -2.82
C TRP A 35 -56.92 5.87 -3.66
N VAL A 36 -57.14 5.40 -4.87
CA VAL A 36 -56.07 4.96 -5.78
C VAL A 36 -55.18 6.14 -6.18
N VAL A 37 -55.78 7.32 -6.42
CA VAL A 37 -55.01 8.53 -6.76
C VAL A 37 -54.17 8.98 -5.56
N ARG A 38 -54.65 8.90 -4.33
CA ARG A 38 -53.87 9.26 -3.15
C ARG A 38 -52.70 8.30 -2.88
N VAL A 39 -52.88 7.00 -3.10
CA VAL A 39 -51.81 5.99 -2.94
C VAL A 39 -50.74 6.18 -4.01
N VAL A 40 -51.12 6.45 -5.27
CA VAL A 40 -50.18 6.70 -6.35
C VAL A 40 -49.39 7.99 -6.10
N TRP A 41 -49.99 9.07 -5.56
CA TRP A 41 -49.27 10.30 -5.22
C TRP A 41 -48.31 10.13 -4.04
N VAL A 42 -48.65 9.28 -3.05
CA VAL A 42 -47.72 8.97 -1.96
C VAL A 42 -46.53 8.15 -2.45
N PHE A 43 -46.73 7.18 -3.34
CA PHE A 43 -45.60 6.44 -3.96
C PHE A 43 -44.77 7.32 -4.89
N LEU A 44 -45.34 8.26 -5.61
CA LEU A 44 -44.61 9.21 -6.43
C LEU A 44 -43.82 10.22 -5.57
N LEU A 45 -44.35 10.68 -4.45
CA LEU A 45 -43.64 11.56 -3.50
C LEU A 45 -42.49 10.83 -2.81
N VAL A 46 -42.65 9.58 -2.42
CA VAL A 46 -41.58 8.76 -1.84
C VAL A 46 -40.51 8.46 -2.90
N ALA A 47 -40.89 8.18 -4.16
CA ALA A 47 -39.95 7.97 -5.24
C ALA A 47 -39.18 9.25 -5.63
N VAL A 48 -39.79 10.41 -5.57
CA VAL A 48 -39.12 11.70 -5.82
C VAL A 48 -38.21 12.11 -4.66
N MET A 49 -38.55 11.78 -3.40
CA MET A 49 -37.67 12.00 -2.27
C MET A 49 -36.47 11.05 -2.23
N SER A 50 -36.57 9.85 -2.85
CA SER A 50 -35.46 8.92 -2.97
C SER A 50 -34.50 9.25 -4.12
N MET A 51 -34.84 10.19 -5.00
CA MET A 51 -34.00 10.65 -6.11
C MET A 51 -33.31 11.99 -5.86
N ALA A 52 -33.50 12.62 -4.71
CA ALA A 52 -32.66 13.74 -4.34
C ALA A 52 -31.23 13.20 -4.10
N PRO A 53 -30.20 13.63 -4.86
CA PRO A 53 -28.84 13.38 -4.44
C PRO A 53 -28.71 14.06 -3.09
N LEU A 54 -28.52 13.28 -2.01
CA LEU A 54 -27.98 13.84 -0.77
C LEU A 54 -26.66 14.48 -1.19
N ALA A 55 -26.66 15.80 -1.27
CA ALA A 55 -25.45 16.58 -1.20
C ALA A 55 -24.92 16.29 0.21
N LEU A 56 -24.12 15.20 0.30
CA LEU A 56 -23.32 14.92 1.47
C LEU A 56 -22.51 16.19 1.71
N GLY A 57 -22.77 16.85 2.84
CA GLY A 57 -22.05 18.02 3.25
C GLY A 57 -20.56 17.66 3.20
N ILE A 58 -19.85 18.21 2.20
CA ILE A 58 -18.41 18.19 2.14
C ILE A 58 -17.99 19.02 3.35
N SER A 59 -17.62 18.36 4.44
CA SER A 59 -16.88 19.03 5.49
C SER A 59 -15.54 19.41 4.86
N GLN A 60 -15.51 20.59 4.26
CA GLN A 60 -14.26 21.21 3.82
C GLN A 60 -13.50 21.57 5.08
N TYR A 61 -12.56 20.73 5.46
CA TYR A 61 -11.48 21.18 6.32
C TYR A 61 -10.64 22.14 5.48
N ALA A 62 -11.02 23.42 5.51
CA ALA A 62 -10.18 24.48 4.97
C ALA A 62 -8.95 24.58 5.88
N TYR A 63 -7.90 23.85 5.55
CA TYR A 63 -6.58 24.19 6.03
C TYR A 63 -6.20 25.49 5.33
N ALA A 64 -5.99 26.56 6.12
CA ALA A 64 -5.43 27.81 5.61
C ALA A 64 -4.11 27.43 4.92
N ALA A 65 -4.08 27.52 3.60
CA ALA A 65 -2.88 27.31 2.84
C ALA A 65 -1.87 28.37 3.28
N ASP A 66 -0.85 27.98 4.02
CA ASP A 66 0.36 28.77 4.12
C ASP A 66 1.10 28.56 2.80
N ASP A 67 0.90 29.47 1.87
CA ASP A 67 1.42 29.44 0.49
C ASP A 67 2.98 29.61 0.47
N THR A 68 3.62 29.51 1.63
CA THR A 68 5.05 29.69 1.84
C THR A 68 5.79 28.41 2.23
N ALA A 69 5.20 27.22 2.07
CA ALA A 69 5.90 25.97 2.29
C ALA A 69 7.03 25.85 1.24
N THR A 70 8.22 26.32 1.62
CA THR A 70 9.43 26.18 0.79
C THR A 70 9.72 24.71 0.57
N GLU A 71 10.12 24.35 -0.66
CA GLU A 71 10.62 23.01 -0.95
C GLU A 71 11.89 22.71 -0.13
N PRO A 72 12.21 21.43 0.14
CA PRO A 72 13.44 21.09 0.84
C PRO A 72 14.65 21.49 0.00
N GLU A 73 15.54 22.30 0.57
CA GLU A 73 16.74 22.80 -0.10
C GLU A 73 17.86 21.73 -0.04
N ILE A 74 17.74 20.67 -0.82
CA ILE A 74 18.82 19.68 -0.97
C ILE A 74 19.93 20.24 -1.86
N THR A 75 21.17 19.91 -1.56
CA THR A 75 22.34 20.56 -2.16
C THR A 75 23.15 19.66 -3.10
N GLU A 76 23.24 18.36 -2.83
CA GLU A 76 24.13 17.46 -3.55
C GLU A 76 23.44 16.44 -4.43
N ALA A 77 22.30 15.88 -3.99
CA ALA A 77 21.63 14.81 -4.72
C ALA A 77 21.19 15.25 -6.12
N GLN A 78 21.55 14.44 -7.13
CA GLN A 78 21.12 14.64 -8.52
C GLN A 78 19.70 14.12 -8.75
N SER A 79 19.33 13.04 -8.06
CA SER A 79 17.98 12.49 -8.04
C SER A 79 17.59 12.19 -6.60
N ALA A 80 16.34 12.53 -6.24
CA ALA A 80 15.85 12.29 -4.89
C ALA A 80 14.33 12.11 -4.85
N ILE A 81 13.84 11.40 -3.83
CA ILE A 81 12.41 11.22 -3.56
C ILE A 81 12.17 11.07 -2.07
N LEU A 82 11.04 11.57 -1.61
CA LEU A 82 10.48 11.36 -0.28
C LEU A 82 9.05 10.84 -0.42
N GLU A 83 8.77 9.68 0.16
CA GLU A 83 7.42 9.05 0.18
C GLU A 83 6.96 8.76 1.60
N ASP A 84 5.65 8.64 1.78
CA ASP A 84 5.07 8.13 3.00
C ASP A 84 5.00 6.58 3.01
N ASP A 85 4.51 6.01 4.12
CA ASP A 85 4.34 4.56 4.31
C ASP A 85 3.25 3.93 3.41
N GLN A 86 2.51 4.73 2.66
CA GLN A 86 1.51 4.29 1.70
C GLN A 86 1.97 4.42 0.25
N GLY A 87 3.17 4.96 0.02
CA GLY A 87 3.75 5.19 -1.31
C GLY A 87 3.30 6.50 -1.96
N ASN A 88 2.74 7.43 -1.19
CA ASN A 88 2.43 8.75 -1.71
C ASN A 88 3.69 9.60 -1.75
N VAL A 89 3.99 10.16 -2.91
CA VAL A 89 5.14 11.05 -3.09
C VAL A 89 4.86 12.39 -2.41
N LEU A 90 5.69 12.74 -1.44
CA LEU A 90 5.60 14.01 -0.73
C LEU A 90 6.42 15.09 -1.42
N TRP A 91 7.59 14.73 -1.92
CA TRP A 91 8.47 15.58 -2.68
C TRP A 91 9.43 14.76 -3.55
N SER A 92 9.88 15.29 -4.69
CA SER A 92 10.86 14.61 -5.53
C SER A 92 11.65 15.58 -6.42
N LYS A 93 12.87 15.15 -6.78
CA LYS A 93 13.74 15.78 -7.78
C LYS A 93 14.23 14.70 -8.73
N ASP A 94 13.83 14.76 -10.00
CA ASP A 94 14.21 13.80 -11.05
C ASP A 94 14.09 12.31 -10.61
N PRO A 95 12.99 11.90 -9.98
CA PRO A 95 12.90 10.61 -9.29
C PRO A 95 12.98 9.39 -10.22
N ASP A 96 12.75 9.58 -11.51
CA ASP A 96 12.73 8.54 -12.54
C ASP A 96 14.02 8.52 -13.40
N ARG A 97 15.01 9.33 -13.03
CA ARG A 97 16.32 9.32 -13.67
C ARG A 97 17.05 8.01 -13.35
N LYS A 98 17.46 7.28 -14.39
CA LYS A 98 18.27 6.07 -14.26
C LYS A 98 19.69 6.45 -13.86
N MET A 99 20.17 5.85 -12.79
CA MET A 99 21.50 6.12 -12.21
C MET A 99 22.08 4.86 -11.61
N GLY A 100 23.40 4.81 -11.43
CA GLY A 100 24.06 3.82 -10.59
C GLY A 100 23.50 3.90 -9.16
N MET A 101 23.27 2.76 -8.57
CA MET A 101 22.68 2.66 -7.21
C MET A 101 23.69 2.18 -6.16
N ALA A 102 24.88 1.81 -6.62
CA ALA A 102 25.97 1.30 -5.76
C ALA A 102 25.47 0.16 -4.83
N SER A 103 26.00 0.11 -3.63
CA SER A 103 25.67 -0.92 -2.63
C SER A 103 24.20 -0.90 -2.14
N ILE A 104 23.34 0.00 -2.59
CA ILE A 104 21.88 -0.12 -2.34
C ILE A 104 21.34 -1.43 -2.97
N THR A 105 21.98 -1.91 -4.02
CA THR A 105 21.81 -3.24 -4.64
C THR A 105 21.68 -4.37 -3.62
N LYS A 106 22.44 -4.31 -2.52
CA LYS A 106 22.48 -5.39 -1.50
C LYS A 106 21.17 -5.59 -0.74
N VAL A 107 20.26 -4.64 -0.81
CA VAL A 107 18.88 -4.82 -0.30
C VAL A 107 18.16 -5.87 -1.15
N MET A 108 18.26 -5.77 -2.48
CA MET A 108 17.70 -6.78 -3.41
C MET A 108 18.39 -8.14 -3.23
N THR A 109 19.72 -8.14 -3.06
CA THR A 109 20.49 -9.36 -2.79
C THR A 109 19.97 -10.08 -1.54
N ALA A 110 19.72 -9.34 -0.45
CA ALA A 110 19.18 -9.91 0.77
C ALA A 110 17.74 -10.44 0.57
N MET A 111 16.90 -9.73 -0.17
CA MET A 111 15.53 -10.20 -0.48
C MET A 111 15.53 -11.50 -1.26
N VAL A 112 16.33 -11.61 -2.32
CA VAL A 112 16.45 -12.82 -3.15
C VAL A 112 17.01 -13.98 -2.33
N ALA A 113 18.01 -13.73 -1.48
CA ALA A 113 18.54 -14.76 -0.60
C ALA A 113 17.51 -15.28 0.41
N LEU A 114 16.69 -14.38 0.98
CA LEU A 114 15.59 -14.76 1.89
C LEU A 114 14.49 -15.54 1.17
N ASP A 115 14.18 -15.20 -0.08
CA ASP A 115 13.18 -15.90 -0.89
C ASP A 115 13.65 -17.30 -1.35
N SER A 116 14.95 -17.58 -1.32
CA SER A 116 15.49 -18.90 -1.72
C SER A 116 14.99 -20.05 -0.85
N GLY A 117 14.45 -19.76 0.34
CA GLY A 117 14.03 -20.74 1.32
C GLY A 117 15.18 -21.49 2.01
N ILE A 118 16.42 -21.08 1.79
CA ILE A 118 17.58 -21.61 2.49
C ILE A 118 17.46 -21.21 3.97
N ASP A 119 17.62 -22.18 4.87
CA ASP A 119 17.61 -21.92 6.30
C ASP A 119 18.71 -20.90 6.65
N LEU A 120 18.33 -19.88 7.43
CA LEU A 120 19.25 -18.83 7.85
C LEU A 120 20.44 -19.36 8.67
N ASP A 121 20.26 -20.44 9.37
CA ASP A 121 21.31 -21.06 10.20
C ASP A 121 22.11 -22.13 9.44
N LYS A 122 21.83 -22.31 8.13
CA LYS A 122 22.61 -23.21 7.29
C LYS A 122 24.00 -22.62 6.99
N PRO A 123 25.08 -23.41 7.19
CA PRO A 123 26.42 -23.04 6.76
C PRO A 123 26.52 -22.82 5.27
N CYS A 124 27.19 -21.75 4.84
CA CYS A 124 27.48 -21.39 3.48
C CYS A 124 28.94 -21.72 3.12
N ASN A 125 29.17 -22.06 1.88
CA ASN A 125 30.53 -22.23 1.37
C ASN A 125 31.08 -20.86 0.95
N ILE A 126 32.34 -20.60 1.28
CA ILE A 126 33.05 -19.42 0.85
C ILE A 126 33.96 -19.78 -0.32
N VAL A 127 33.85 -19.03 -1.40
CA VAL A 127 34.75 -19.09 -2.54
C VAL A 127 35.53 -17.77 -2.65
N SER A 128 36.77 -17.88 -3.11
CA SER A 128 37.57 -16.68 -3.37
C SER A 128 37.01 -15.93 -4.58
N VAL A 129 36.95 -14.63 -4.47
CA VAL A 129 36.56 -13.72 -5.56
C VAL A 129 37.60 -12.61 -5.66
N ASP A 130 37.96 -12.26 -6.89
CA ASP A 130 38.79 -11.10 -7.18
C ASP A 130 37.87 -9.93 -7.55
N LEU A 131 37.83 -8.93 -6.69
CA LEU A 131 37.01 -7.72 -6.84
C LEU A 131 37.92 -6.51 -7.02
N GLU A 132 37.35 -5.44 -7.53
CA GLU A 132 38.07 -4.18 -7.76
C GLU A 132 38.75 -3.67 -6.50
N GLU A 133 39.93 -3.05 -6.69
CA GLU A 133 40.71 -2.44 -5.60
C GLU A 133 39.88 -1.38 -4.88
N GLY A 134 39.90 -1.37 -3.56
CA GLY A 134 39.09 -0.47 -2.74
C GLY A 134 37.70 -1.01 -2.39
N SER A 135 37.32 -2.18 -2.88
CA SER A 135 36.05 -2.84 -2.50
C SER A 135 36.00 -3.09 -0.98
N VAL A 136 34.81 -2.88 -0.39
CA VAL A 136 34.55 -3.26 1.00
C VAL A 136 34.45 -4.79 1.10
N LEU A 137 35.29 -5.40 1.91
CA LEU A 137 35.39 -6.86 2.05
C LEU A 137 35.24 -7.27 3.52
N ALA A 138 34.68 -8.45 3.76
CA ALA A 138 34.69 -9.11 5.06
C ALA A 138 35.92 -10.07 5.19
N ASN A 139 36.42 -10.59 4.06
CA ASN A 139 37.61 -11.45 3.98
C ASN A 139 37.47 -12.81 4.68
N TYR A 140 36.30 -13.46 4.59
CA TYR A 140 36.17 -14.84 5.02
C TYR A 140 37.13 -15.75 4.28
N SER A 141 37.76 -16.70 4.98
CA SER A 141 38.57 -17.76 4.38
C SER A 141 37.69 -18.82 3.70
N THR A 142 38.20 -19.41 2.63
CA THR A 142 37.51 -20.54 1.94
C THR A 142 37.35 -21.80 2.80
N SER A 143 38.00 -21.86 3.95
CA SER A 143 37.82 -22.93 4.95
C SER A 143 36.74 -22.64 5.99
N GLU A 144 36.18 -21.42 5.96
CA GLU A 144 35.12 -21.02 6.89
C GLU A 144 33.73 -21.30 6.29
N HIS A 145 32.78 -21.49 7.18
CA HIS A 145 31.41 -21.81 6.81
C HIS A 145 30.43 -20.95 7.63
N PRO A 146 30.43 -19.60 7.44
CA PRO A 146 29.47 -18.73 8.12
C PRO A 146 28.05 -19.12 7.75
N THR A 147 27.09 -18.85 8.64
CA THR A 147 25.68 -19.08 8.33
C THR A 147 25.16 -18.04 7.34
N LEU A 148 24.08 -18.36 6.62
CA LEU A 148 23.41 -17.38 5.75
C LEU A 148 22.96 -16.14 6.55
N ARG A 149 22.54 -16.33 7.78
CA ARG A 149 22.19 -15.26 8.72
C ARG A 149 23.36 -14.30 8.93
N GLU A 150 24.52 -14.83 9.24
CA GLU A 150 25.73 -14.04 9.47
C GLU A 150 26.13 -13.29 8.19
N LEU A 151 26.15 -13.97 7.05
CA LEU A 151 26.44 -13.32 5.76
C LEU A 151 25.47 -12.18 5.45
N LEU A 152 24.16 -12.35 5.68
CA LEU A 152 23.16 -11.30 5.44
C LEU A 152 23.31 -10.12 6.40
N GLN A 153 23.69 -10.38 7.66
CA GLN A 153 23.96 -9.31 8.62
C GLN A 153 25.21 -8.50 8.20
N VAL A 154 26.30 -9.17 7.84
CA VAL A 154 27.51 -8.51 7.35
C VAL A 154 27.25 -7.76 6.04
N LEU A 155 26.50 -8.35 5.11
CA LEU A 155 26.06 -7.73 3.85
C LEU A 155 25.37 -6.38 4.08
N LEU A 156 24.39 -6.36 4.96
CA LEU A 156 23.51 -5.20 5.14
C LEU A 156 24.13 -4.12 6.01
N VAL A 157 24.88 -4.50 7.05
CA VAL A 157 25.45 -3.58 8.04
C VAL A 157 26.81 -3.05 7.60
N HIS A 158 27.73 -3.93 7.24
CA HIS A 158 29.10 -3.59 6.81
C HIS A 158 29.21 -3.27 5.31
N SER A 159 28.27 -3.83 4.51
CA SER A 159 28.27 -3.63 3.04
C SER A 159 29.34 -4.42 2.27
N ALA A 160 29.80 -5.57 2.75
CA ALA A 160 30.87 -6.34 2.14
C ALA A 160 30.48 -6.91 0.75
N ASN A 161 31.32 -6.66 -0.27
CA ASN A 161 31.08 -7.08 -1.65
C ASN A 161 31.37 -8.57 -1.88
N ASP A 162 32.43 -9.11 -1.25
CA ASP A 162 32.75 -10.54 -1.26
C ASP A 162 31.64 -11.39 -0.64
N VAL A 163 30.97 -10.86 0.39
CA VAL A 163 29.81 -11.51 1.02
C VAL A 163 28.62 -11.53 0.05
N ALA A 164 28.36 -10.42 -0.67
CA ALA A 164 27.29 -10.39 -1.69
C ALA A 164 27.51 -11.44 -2.77
N TYR A 165 28.75 -11.56 -3.28
CA TYR A 165 29.15 -12.56 -4.24
C TYR A 165 28.92 -13.99 -3.69
N ASN A 166 29.41 -14.26 -2.47
CA ASN A 166 29.29 -15.57 -1.86
C ASN A 166 27.83 -15.97 -1.58
N ILE A 167 26.96 -15.02 -1.21
CA ILE A 167 25.52 -15.27 -1.13
C ILE A 167 24.97 -15.68 -2.49
N ALA A 168 25.33 -14.99 -3.56
CA ALA A 168 24.88 -15.30 -4.91
C ALA A 168 25.29 -16.71 -5.35
N ILE A 169 26.54 -17.10 -5.06
CA ILE A 169 27.03 -18.46 -5.37
C ILE A 169 26.28 -19.53 -4.57
N ASN A 170 26.04 -19.33 -3.28
CA ASN A 170 25.32 -20.30 -2.45
C ASN A 170 23.83 -20.45 -2.81
N VAL A 171 23.20 -19.37 -3.30
CA VAL A 171 21.77 -19.36 -3.65
C VAL A 171 21.53 -19.85 -5.08
N ALA A 172 22.33 -19.38 -6.04
CA ALA A 172 22.04 -19.57 -7.47
C ALA A 172 23.17 -20.28 -8.24
N GLY A 173 24.30 -20.57 -7.59
CA GLY A 173 25.46 -21.24 -8.22
C GLY A 173 26.31 -20.35 -9.12
N SER A 174 25.82 -19.17 -9.51
CA SER A 174 26.58 -18.18 -10.26
C SER A 174 26.02 -16.77 -10.06
N GLU A 175 26.88 -15.77 -10.23
CA GLU A 175 26.50 -14.36 -10.17
C GLU A 175 25.43 -14.01 -11.21
N LYS A 176 25.60 -14.49 -12.45
CA LYS A 176 24.62 -14.26 -13.52
C LYS A 176 23.24 -14.84 -13.17
N ALA A 177 23.18 -16.09 -12.73
CA ALA A 177 21.91 -16.71 -12.35
C ALA A 177 21.24 -15.97 -11.19
N PHE A 178 22.04 -15.43 -10.26
CA PHE A 178 21.53 -14.63 -9.16
C PHE A 178 20.99 -13.27 -9.64
N ALA A 179 21.69 -12.59 -10.56
CA ALA A 179 21.23 -11.36 -11.18
C ALA A 179 19.89 -11.56 -11.94
N ASP A 180 19.73 -12.69 -12.62
CA ASP A 180 18.45 -13.06 -13.25
C ASP A 180 17.31 -13.17 -12.20
N LEU A 181 17.58 -13.72 -11.01
CA LEU A 181 16.62 -13.74 -9.89
C LEU A 181 16.32 -12.33 -9.33
N MET A 182 17.34 -11.49 -9.22
CA MET A 182 17.16 -10.09 -8.79
C MET A 182 16.24 -9.34 -9.76
N ASN A 183 16.46 -9.47 -11.06
CA ASN A 183 15.62 -8.83 -12.07
C ASN A 183 14.19 -9.38 -12.09
N LYS A 184 14.02 -10.69 -11.87
CA LYS A 184 12.70 -11.28 -11.68
C LYS A 184 11.99 -10.68 -10.47
N LYS A 185 12.66 -10.57 -9.33
CA LYS A 185 12.10 -9.95 -8.12
C LYS A 185 11.77 -8.47 -8.35
N ALA A 186 12.64 -7.71 -9.04
CA ALA A 186 12.37 -6.32 -9.41
C ALA A 186 11.07 -6.18 -10.21
N ALA A 187 10.87 -7.05 -11.21
CA ALA A 187 9.63 -7.08 -12.00
C ALA A 187 8.41 -7.45 -11.14
N GLU A 188 8.53 -8.41 -10.22
CA GLU A 188 7.43 -8.82 -9.31
C GLU A 188 6.95 -7.67 -8.42
N ILE A 189 7.86 -6.83 -7.93
CA ILE A 189 7.51 -5.69 -7.06
C ILE A 189 7.22 -4.39 -7.82
N GLY A 190 7.40 -4.38 -9.15
CA GLY A 190 7.05 -3.26 -10.02
C GLY A 190 8.17 -2.24 -10.25
N MET A 191 9.44 -2.58 -10.05
CA MET A 191 10.62 -1.74 -10.37
C MET A 191 10.88 -1.72 -11.87
N THR A 192 10.12 -0.94 -12.61
CA THR A 192 10.09 -0.98 -14.10
C THR A 192 11.28 -0.26 -14.75
N ASN A 193 12.02 0.54 -14.00
CA ASN A 193 13.18 1.30 -14.48
C ASN A 193 14.48 0.84 -13.81
N THR A 194 14.56 -0.44 -13.45
CA THR A 194 15.69 -1.03 -12.73
C THR A 194 16.23 -2.24 -13.46
N HIS A 195 17.54 -2.38 -13.47
CA HIS A 195 18.23 -3.59 -13.95
C HIS A 195 19.44 -3.90 -13.07
N PHE A 196 19.56 -5.14 -12.64
CA PHE A 196 20.65 -5.67 -11.86
C PHE A 196 21.55 -6.56 -12.72
N SER A 197 22.84 -6.27 -12.77
CA SER A 197 23.84 -7.10 -13.45
C SER A 197 24.74 -7.87 -12.47
N ASN A 198 24.77 -7.43 -11.19
CA ASN A 198 25.58 -8.05 -10.15
C ASN A 198 24.91 -7.95 -8.76
N PRO A 199 25.35 -8.76 -7.76
CA PRO A 199 24.74 -8.76 -6.43
C PRO A 199 25.31 -7.72 -5.44
N HIS A 200 26.43 -7.09 -5.75
CA HIS A 200 27.18 -6.22 -4.85
C HIS A 200 26.99 -4.74 -5.11
N GLY A 201 26.70 -4.35 -6.35
CA GLY A 201 26.42 -2.97 -6.73
C GLY A 201 27.64 -2.20 -7.26
N LEU A 202 28.73 -2.87 -7.63
CA LEU A 202 29.84 -2.25 -8.38
C LEU A 202 29.30 -1.76 -9.72
N ASP A 203 29.81 -0.63 -10.18
CA ASP A 203 29.35 0.05 -11.39
C ASP A 203 29.50 -0.88 -12.64
N ALA A 204 28.49 -0.92 -13.46
CA ALA A 204 28.44 -1.59 -14.74
C ALA A 204 27.41 -0.89 -15.64
N ASP A 205 27.63 -0.91 -16.96
CA ASP A 205 26.84 -0.16 -17.94
C ASP A 205 25.34 -0.42 -17.86
N ASP A 206 24.94 -1.63 -17.51
CA ASP A 206 23.56 -2.08 -17.40
C ASP A 206 23.08 -2.28 -15.94
N HIS A 207 23.83 -1.74 -14.95
CA HIS A 207 23.48 -1.81 -13.54
C HIS A 207 22.92 -0.45 -13.06
N TYR A 208 21.61 -0.29 -13.11
CA TYR A 208 20.97 0.99 -12.80
C TYR A 208 19.63 0.81 -12.09
N SER A 209 19.20 1.88 -11.43
CA SER A 209 17.86 2.04 -10.88
C SER A 209 17.43 3.52 -10.91
N THR A 210 16.29 3.79 -10.29
CA THR A 210 15.77 5.15 -10.07
C THR A 210 15.46 5.35 -8.59
N ALA A 211 15.45 6.59 -8.13
CA ALA A 211 15.10 6.88 -6.75
C ALA A 211 13.71 6.36 -6.39
N ARG A 212 12.76 6.42 -7.33
CA ARG A 212 11.41 5.88 -7.18
C ARG A 212 11.39 4.36 -6.98
N ASP A 213 12.05 3.62 -7.85
CA ASP A 213 12.10 2.17 -7.77
C ASP A 213 12.80 1.70 -6.49
N LEU A 214 13.85 2.42 -6.05
CA LEU A 214 14.56 2.09 -4.82
C LEU A 214 13.72 2.33 -3.57
N VAL A 215 12.91 3.38 -3.52
CA VAL A 215 11.97 3.60 -2.40
C VAL A 215 10.85 2.56 -2.41
N LEU A 216 10.34 2.18 -3.58
CA LEU A 216 9.40 1.06 -3.71
C LEU A 216 10.02 -0.24 -3.15
N MET A 217 11.27 -0.55 -3.50
CA MET A 217 12.01 -1.69 -2.95
C MET A 217 12.17 -1.60 -1.43
N ALA A 218 12.52 -0.42 -0.90
CA ALA A 218 12.70 -0.20 0.53
C ALA A 218 11.43 -0.47 1.33
N ARG A 219 10.31 0.06 0.86
CA ARG A 219 9.00 -0.14 1.47
C ARG A 219 8.60 -1.62 1.44
N TYR A 220 8.71 -2.25 0.28
CA TYR A 220 8.42 -3.68 0.12
C TYR A 220 9.32 -4.54 1.03
N ALA A 221 10.64 -4.26 1.06
CA ALA A 221 11.60 -4.99 1.88
C ALA A 221 11.26 -4.92 3.38
N ARG A 222 10.93 -3.73 3.88
CA ARG A 222 10.60 -3.56 5.31
C ARG A 222 9.26 -4.19 5.69
N GLU A 223 8.31 -4.22 4.76
CA GLU A 223 6.97 -4.79 5.00
C GLU A 223 6.99 -6.32 4.99
N HIS A 224 7.74 -6.93 4.05
CA HIS A 224 7.66 -8.36 3.79
C HIS A 224 8.81 -9.18 4.40
N TYR A 225 9.93 -8.54 4.77
CA TYR A 225 11.11 -9.24 5.30
C TYR A 225 11.51 -8.73 6.70
N PRO A 226 10.89 -9.26 7.79
CA PRO A 226 11.17 -8.81 9.15
C PRO A 226 12.63 -8.95 9.57
N PHE A 227 13.32 -10.01 9.10
CA PHE A 227 14.74 -10.20 9.33
C PHE A 227 15.57 -9.06 8.72
N LEU A 228 15.34 -8.74 7.46
CA LEU A 228 16.01 -7.61 6.80
C LEU A 228 15.70 -6.30 7.53
N ALA A 229 14.44 -6.03 7.84
CA ALA A 229 14.01 -4.82 8.53
C ALA A 229 14.68 -4.64 9.90
N SER A 230 14.92 -5.72 10.65
CA SER A 230 15.65 -5.69 11.92
C SER A 230 17.15 -5.50 11.71
N THR A 231 17.73 -6.18 10.71
CA THR A 231 19.17 -6.13 10.45
C THR A 231 19.64 -4.76 10.00
N VAL A 232 18.92 -4.08 9.09
CA VAL A 232 19.31 -2.73 8.63
C VAL A 232 19.22 -1.66 9.71
N SER A 233 18.58 -1.95 10.83
CA SER A 233 18.52 -1.07 12.01
C SER A 233 19.65 -1.32 13.01
N MET A 234 20.53 -2.29 12.76
CA MET A 234 21.67 -2.57 13.64
C MET A 234 22.75 -1.51 13.47
N THR A 235 23.31 -1.06 14.59
CA THR A 235 24.40 -0.05 14.58
C THR A 235 25.78 -0.66 14.38
N SER A 236 25.89 -1.98 14.56
CA SER A 236 27.11 -2.76 14.29
C SER A 236 26.76 -4.22 14.07
N VAL A 237 27.67 -4.98 13.47
CA VAL A 237 27.61 -6.44 13.33
C VAL A 237 28.94 -7.03 13.79
N THR A 238 28.89 -8.16 14.50
CA THR A 238 30.05 -8.93 14.92
C THR A 238 30.01 -10.30 14.25
N ALA A 239 31.13 -10.74 13.71
CA ALA A 239 31.30 -12.06 13.10
C ALA A 239 32.69 -12.62 13.43
N THR A 240 32.85 -13.93 13.30
CA THR A 240 34.17 -14.58 13.39
C THR A 240 34.74 -14.73 11.99
N VAL A 241 35.88 -14.08 11.72
CA VAL A 241 36.54 -14.10 10.43
C VAL A 241 38.00 -14.50 10.63
N GLN A 242 38.46 -15.52 9.94
CA GLN A 242 39.80 -16.10 10.06
C GLN A 242 40.17 -16.47 11.52
N GLY A 243 39.14 -16.90 12.29
CA GLY A 243 39.31 -17.26 13.68
C GLY A 243 39.31 -16.11 14.68
N GLU A 244 39.19 -14.86 14.23
CA GLU A 244 39.15 -13.67 15.05
C GLU A 244 37.74 -13.06 15.11
N GLU A 245 37.33 -12.56 16.26
CA GLU A 245 36.07 -11.81 16.40
C GLU A 245 36.27 -10.41 15.87
N VAL A 246 35.54 -10.05 14.80
CA VAL A 246 35.59 -8.75 14.16
C VAL A 246 34.23 -8.05 14.27
N THR A 247 34.25 -6.79 14.71
CA THR A 247 33.03 -5.96 14.79
C THR A 247 33.14 -4.80 13.83
N TRP A 248 32.15 -4.68 12.91
CA TRP A 248 32.03 -3.56 12.00
C TRP A 248 30.88 -2.65 12.41
N PRO A 249 31.08 -1.32 12.44
CA PRO A 249 29.98 -0.37 12.59
C PRO A 249 29.11 -0.35 11.34
N SER A 250 27.85 0.02 11.50
CA SER A 250 26.98 0.30 10.37
C SER A 250 27.50 1.47 9.52
N THR A 251 27.39 1.34 8.21
CA THR A 251 27.67 2.42 7.27
C THR A 251 26.63 3.55 7.31
N ASP A 252 25.46 3.30 7.88
CA ASP A 252 24.41 4.31 8.08
C ASP A 252 24.69 5.19 9.30
N LYS A 253 25.24 6.38 9.08
CA LYS A 253 25.54 7.35 10.14
C LYS A 253 24.27 7.99 10.75
N LEU A 254 23.10 7.87 10.11
CA LEU A 254 21.86 8.43 10.64
C LEU A 254 21.26 7.57 11.74
N LEU A 255 21.54 6.28 11.82
CA LEU A 255 21.01 5.37 12.86
C LEU A 255 21.20 5.92 14.28
N ASN A 256 22.35 6.53 14.55
CA ASN A 256 22.68 7.08 15.87
C ASN A 256 22.47 8.60 15.98
N THR A 257 22.18 9.31 14.87
CA THR A 257 22.20 10.78 14.82
C THR A 257 20.89 11.40 14.35
N TYR A 258 19.96 10.60 13.87
CA TYR A 258 18.64 11.07 13.42
C TYR A 258 17.51 10.38 14.19
N PRO A 259 16.66 11.13 14.92
CA PRO A 259 15.60 10.54 15.72
C PRO A 259 14.61 9.73 14.88
N GLY A 260 14.40 8.47 15.27
CA GLY A 260 13.46 7.58 14.59
C GLY A 260 13.99 6.92 13.32
N MET A 261 15.31 7.03 13.04
CA MET A 261 15.92 6.33 11.91
C MET A 261 15.76 4.82 12.03
N LEU A 262 15.37 4.19 10.94
CA LEU A 262 15.12 2.76 10.83
C LEU A 262 16.14 2.06 9.92
N GLY A 263 17.11 2.82 9.42
CA GLY A 263 18.14 2.34 8.51
C GLY A 263 17.68 2.28 7.06
N LEU A 264 18.40 1.66 6.29
CA LEU A 264 18.35 0.82 5.13
C LEU A 264 19.75 0.65 4.56
N LYS A 265 20.19 1.46 3.59
CA LYS A 265 21.44 1.16 2.92
C LYS A 265 22.13 2.40 2.35
N THR A 266 23.44 2.47 2.54
CA THR A 266 24.34 3.40 1.86
C THR A 266 24.86 2.81 0.55
N GLY A 267 25.19 3.66 -0.41
CA GLY A 267 25.90 3.31 -1.63
C GLY A 267 27.07 4.28 -1.88
N SER A 268 28.19 3.81 -2.39
CA SER A 268 29.33 4.63 -2.82
C SER A 268 30.04 3.90 -3.94
N GLU A 269 30.14 4.55 -5.08
CA GLU A 269 30.84 4.12 -6.28
C GLU A 269 31.32 5.38 -7.04
N ASP A 270 32.01 5.19 -8.15
CA ASP A 270 32.49 6.30 -8.99
C ASP A 270 31.35 7.18 -9.50
N SER A 271 30.17 6.61 -9.70
CA SER A 271 28.94 7.30 -10.06
C SER A 271 28.42 8.28 -8.99
N GLY A 272 28.99 8.27 -7.79
CA GLY A 272 28.65 9.13 -6.66
C GLY A 272 28.19 8.36 -5.42
N THR A 273 27.80 9.12 -4.39
CA THR A 273 27.28 8.53 -3.17
C THR A 273 25.74 8.54 -3.14
N ALA A 274 25.17 7.55 -2.47
CA ALA A 274 23.72 7.33 -2.41
C ALA A 274 23.30 6.91 -1.00
N PHE A 275 22.03 7.18 -0.66
CA PHE A 275 21.42 6.68 0.56
C PHE A 275 19.94 6.34 0.33
N LEU A 276 19.58 5.15 0.71
CA LEU A 276 18.20 4.67 0.81
C LEU A 276 17.84 4.56 2.29
N GLY A 277 16.84 5.29 2.73
CA GLY A 277 16.51 5.38 4.14
C GLY A 277 15.03 5.27 4.46
N ALA A 278 14.74 4.95 5.73
CA ALA A 278 13.43 5.06 6.34
C ALA A 278 13.56 5.64 7.75
N ALA A 279 12.64 6.52 8.11
CA ALA A 279 12.56 7.07 9.45
C ALA A 279 11.09 7.06 9.94
N ARG A 280 10.88 6.94 11.26
CA ARG A 280 9.53 6.93 11.85
C ARG A 280 9.42 7.91 13.00
N ARG A 281 8.50 8.86 12.89
CA ARG A 281 8.14 9.81 13.94
C ARG A 281 6.62 9.93 14.07
N ASN A 282 6.11 10.01 15.29
CA ASN A 282 4.67 10.22 15.56
C ASN A 282 3.74 9.25 14.80
N GLY A 283 4.17 7.99 14.62
CA GLY A 283 3.41 6.98 13.91
C GLY A 283 3.44 7.08 12.39
N VAL A 284 4.16 8.04 11.81
CA VAL A 284 4.38 8.21 10.36
C VAL A 284 5.76 7.68 10.00
N THR A 285 5.82 6.78 9.02
CA THR A 285 7.09 6.35 8.41
C THR A 285 7.27 7.07 7.08
N LEU A 286 8.41 7.72 6.91
CA LEU A 286 8.83 8.30 5.65
C LEU A 286 9.97 7.48 5.08
N TYR A 287 9.94 7.27 3.78
CA TYR A 287 10.98 6.62 2.99
C TYR A 287 11.64 7.65 2.08
N SER A 288 12.96 7.58 1.95
CA SER A 288 13.72 8.49 1.09
C SER A 288 14.78 7.76 0.30
N CYS A 289 15.08 8.28 -0.87
CA CYS A 289 16.28 7.91 -1.63
C CYS A 289 16.95 9.18 -2.16
N VAL A 290 18.27 9.25 -2.04
CA VAL A 290 19.13 10.24 -2.69
C VAL A 290 20.20 9.52 -3.50
N LEU A 291 20.40 9.95 -4.75
CA LEU A 291 21.38 9.37 -5.69
C LEU A 291 22.29 10.45 -6.25
N GLY A 292 23.54 10.08 -6.51
CA GLY A 292 24.51 10.93 -7.17
C GLY A 292 24.94 12.13 -6.33
N CYS A 293 25.01 11.98 -5.00
CA CYS A 293 25.61 12.98 -4.13
C CYS A 293 27.13 12.98 -4.32
N VAL A 294 27.74 14.17 -4.20
CA VAL A 294 29.15 14.35 -4.43
C VAL A 294 30.00 13.84 -3.25
N THR A 295 29.49 14.02 -2.03
CA THR A 295 30.23 13.68 -0.82
C THR A 295 29.52 12.64 0.02
N ASP A 296 30.32 11.89 0.82
CA ASP A 296 29.77 10.93 1.79
C ASP A 296 28.87 11.60 2.84
N SER A 297 29.17 12.83 3.22
CA SER A 297 28.36 13.59 4.18
C SER A 297 27.11 14.19 3.54
N GLY A 298 27.18 14.54 2.26
CA GLY A 298 26.08 15.19 1.53
C GLY A 298 24.82 14.30 1.43
N ARG A 299 24.99 13.00 1.15
CA ARG A 299 23.84 12.07 1.14
C ARG A 299 23.06 12.05 2.45
N PHE A 300 23.75 12.17 3.59
CA PHE A 300 23.10 12.21 4.91
C PHE A 300 22.51 13.60 5.21
N ALA A 301 23.17 14.66 4.75
CA ALA A 301 22.68 16.04 4.92
C ALA A 301 21.38 16.25 4.12
N ASP A 302 21.37 15.91 2.84
CA ASP A 302 20.19 16.02 1.98
C ASP A 302 19.02 15.14 2.50
N THR A 303 19.32 13.92 2.94
CA THR A 303 18.30 13.03 3.54
C THR A 303 17.71 13.64 4.82
N ARG A 304 18.54 14.22 5.69
CA ARG A 304 18.07 14.90 6.91
C ARG A 304 17.16 16.06 6.58
N ILE A 305 17.55 16.91 5.61
CA ILE A 305 16.75 18.03 5.15
C ILE A 305 15.36 17.54 4.66
N MET A 306 15.33 16.50 3.83
CA MET A 306 14.07 15.95 3.34
C MET A 306 13.17 15.43 4.47
N TYR A 307 13.72 14.68 5.43
CA TYR A 307 12.94 14.17 6.55
C TYR A 307 12.45 15.29 7.47
N ASP A 308 13.31 16.24 7.83
CA ASP A 308 12.94 17.37 8.70
C ASP A 308 11.84 18.20 8.03
N TRP A 309 11.97 18.46 6.72
CA TRP A 309 10.94 19.13 5.94
C TRP A 309 9.63 18.32 5.92
N GLY A 310 9.68 17.02 5.62
CA GLY A 310 8.50 16.17 5.58
C GLY A 310 7.76 16.12 6.93
N TYR A 311 8.47 15.90 8.03
CA TYR A 311 7.87 15.87 9.35
C TYR A 311 7.38 17.24 9.87
N ALA A 312 7.93 18.34 9.37
CA ALA A 312 7.48 19.69 9.74
C ALA A 312 6.19 20.10 9.00
N HIS A 313 6.00 19.63 7.76
CA HIS A 313 4.92 20.10 6.90
C HIS A 313 3.72 19.16 6.85
N PHE A 314 3.92 17.85 7.00
CA PHE A 314 2.82 16.90 6.93
C PHE A 314 2.14 16.68 8.28
N THR A 315 0.82 16.79 8.28
CA THR A 315 -0.04 16.48 9.43
C THR A 315 -0.92 15.29 9.10
N ARG A 316 -0.99 14.32 10.01
CA ARG A 316 -1.92 13.19 9.88
C ARG A 316 -3.32 13.63 10.29
N ILE A 317 -4.26 13.54 9.37
CA ILE A 317 -5.68 13.80 9.62
C ILE A 317 -6.51 12.53 9.46
N PRO A 318 -7.57 12.33 10.27
CA PRO A 318 -8.49 11.22 10.07
C PRO A 318 -9.26 11.42 8.75
N ALA A 319 -9.17 10.45 7.84
CA ALA A 319 -9.87 10.48 6.56
C ALA A 319 -11.24 9.80 6.65
N CYS A 320 -11.31 8.67 7.33
CA CYS A 320 -12.56 7.96 7.56
C CYS A 320 -12.48 7.08 8.82
N ASN A 321 -13.65 6.77 9.37
CA ASN A 321 -13.80 5.84 10.49
C ASN A 321 -14.74 4.71 10.05
N VAL A 322 -14.49 3.48 10.52
CA VAL A 322 -15.34 2.31 10.25
C VAL A 322 -16.79 2.48 10.72
N SER A 323 -17.05 3.37 11.69
CA SER A 323 -18.40 3.70 12.14
C SER A 323 -19.12 4.70 11.24
N ASN A 324 -18.42 5.36 10.31
CA ASN A 324 -19.05 6.32 9.40
C ASN A 324 -19.88 5.56 8.36
N ILE A 325 -21.20 5.81 8.36
CA ILE A 325 -22.08 5.28 7.32
C ILE A 325 -22.00 6.21 6.12
N VAL A 326 -21.48 5.71 5.00
CA VAL A 326 -21.35 6.48 3.76
C VAL A 326 -22.65 6.47 2.98
N GLU A 327 -23.35 5.34 2.97
CA GLU A 327 -24.62 5.15 2.24
C GLU A 327 -25.48 4.10 2.93
N THR A 328 -26.80 4.25 2.81
CA THR A 328 -27.78 3.28 3.29
C THR A 328 -28.63 2.84 2.11
N ARG A 329 -28.72 1.52 1.88
CA ARG A 329 -29.51 0.93 0.81
C ARG A 329 -30.51 -0.08 1.39
N PRO A 330 -31.77 -0.07 0.97
CA PRO A 330 -32.72 -1.10 1.36
C PRO A 330 -32.28 -2.46 0.81
N TYR A 331 -32.45 -3.52 1.59
CA TYR A 331 -32.18 -4.88 1.14
C TYR A 331 -33.42 -5.42 0.42
N ILE A 332 -33.30 -5.71 -0.88
CA ILE A 332 -34.46 -6.02 -1.74
C ILE A 332 -35.12 -7.35 -1.36
N ASP A 333 -34.32 -8.35 -1.00
CA ASP A 333 -34.83 -9.70 -0.69
C ASP A 333 -35.46 -9.82 0.70
N ASN A 334 -35.24 -8.83 1.56
CA ASN A 334 -35.81 -8.80 2.90
C ASN A 334 -36.02 -7.36 3.37
N PHE A 335 -37.22 -6.85 3.26
CA PHE A 335 -37.63 -5.51 3.68
C PHE A 335 -37.36 -5.17 5.16
N MET A 336 -37.02 -6.18 5.97
CA MET A 336 -36.63 -6.03 7.38
C MET A 336 -35.13 -5.80 7.57
N MET A 337 -34.37 -5.73 6.48
CA MET A 337 -32.92 -5.54 6.52
C MET A 337 -32.51 -4.30 5.75
N THR A 338 -31.53 -3.59 6.28
CA THR A 338 -30.90 -2.45 5.62
C THR A 338 -29.42 -2.76 5.40
N SER A 339 -28.97 -2.58 4.19
CA SER A 339 -27.54 -2.61 3.89
C SER A 339 -26.95 -1.22 4.10
N VAL A 340 -25.96 -1.13 4.97
CA VAL A 340 -25.18 0.09 5.17
C VAL A 340 -23.83 -0.06 4.52
N VAL A 341 -23.34 1.03 3.94
CA VAL A 341 -22.03 1.12 3.32
C VAL A 341 -21.13 1.88 4.25
N ARG A 342 -20.01 1.29 4.63
CA ARG A 342 -19.03 1.89 5.52
C ARG A 342 -17.60 1.59 5.08
N PRO A 343 -16.61 2.41 5.48
CA PRO A 343 -15.21 2.10 5.24
C PRO A 343 -14.83 0.72 5.82
N TYR A 344 -14.01 -0.02 5.09
CA TYR A 344 -13.49 -1.33 5.54
C TYR A 344 -12.61 -1.18 6.79
N ALA A 345 -11.83 -0.11 6.84
CA ALA A 345 -10.95 0.21 7.96
C ALA A 345 -10.96 1.72 8.24
N SER A 346 -10.71 2.10 9.50
CA SER A 346 -10.39 3.50 9.82
C SER A 346 -9.05 3.85 9.20
N ARG A 347 -8.97 5.02 8.56
CA ARG A 347 -7.76 5.50 7.87
C ARG A 347 -7.49 6.96 8.23
N SER A 348 -6.21 7.25 8.27
CA SER A 348 -5.72 8.63 8.31
C SER A 348 -4.91 8.88 7.04
N VAL A 349 -4.92 10.10 6.56
CA VAL A 349 -4.11 10.55 5.44
C VAL A 349 -3.14 11.63 5.90
N LEU A 350 -2.05 11.79 5.18
CA LEU A 350 -1.12 12.89 5.43
C LEU A 350 -1.57 14.10 4.62
N ALA A 351 -1.95 15.16 5.32
CA ALA A 351 -2.28 16.45 4.72
C ALA A 351 -1.06 17.37 4.75
N TRP A 352 -0.83 18.05 3.65
CA TRP A 352 0.18 19.09 3.53
C TRP A 352 -0.50 20.44 3.28
N PRO A 353 -0.36 21.42 4.15
CA PRO A 353 -1.06 22.71 4.05
C PRO A 353 -0.87 23.44 2.72
N GLY A 354 0.30 23.34 2.09
CA GLY A 354 0.60 23.98 0.80
C GLY A 354 0.09 23.24 -0.45
N ALA A 355 -0.53 22.07 -0.31
CA ALA A 355 -0.97 21.26 -1.47
C ALA A 355 -2.41 21.51 -1.90
N GLY A 356 -3.09 22.52 -1.34
CA GLY A 356 -4.50 22.83 -1.61
C GLY A 356 -5.48 22.08 -0.72
N ASP A 357 -6.75 22.19 -1.03
CA ASP A 357 -7.84 21.62 -0.24
C ASP A 357 -7.87 20.08 -0.37
N MET A 358 -8.22 19.41 0.73
CA MET A 358 -8.51 17.98 0.72
C MET A 358 -9.87 17.73 0.08
N SER A 359 -9.91 16.81 -0.85
CA SER A 359 -11.14 16.34 -1.50
C SER A 359 -11.15 14.81 -1.53
N TYR A 360 -12.30 14.22 -1.83
CA TYR A 360 -12.37 12.78 -2.07
C TYR A 360 -13.29 12.44 -3.23
N THR A 361 -13.01 11.33 -3.88
CA THR A 361 -13.83 10.74 -4.94
C THR A 361 -14.27 9.34 -4.49
N ILE A 362 -15.56 9.06 -4.63
CA ILE A 362 -16.10 7.72 -4.39
C ILE A 362 -16.25 7.03 -5.74
N THR A 363 -15.61 5.87 -5.89
CA THR A 363 -15.74 5.02 -7.07
C THR A 363 -16.46 3.74 -6.68
N THR A 364 -17.64 3.51 -7.27
CA THR A 364 -18.42 2.30 -7.04
C THR A 364 -17.98 1.21 -8.00
N LEU A 365 -17.52 0.08 -7.47
CA LEU A 365 -17.12 -1.10 -8.26
C LEU A 365 -18.33 -1.96 -8.68
N SER A 366 -19.45 -1.85 -7.98
CA SER A 366 -20.68 -2.60 -8.24
C SER A 366 -21.88 -1.68 -8.15
N SER A 367 -22.65 -1.61 -9.23
CA SER A 367 -23.95 -0.93 -9.27
C SER A 367 -25.11 -1.86 -8.89
N GLY A 368 -24.84 -3.14 -8.67
CA GLY A 368 -25.84 -4.18 -8.36
C GLY A 368 -26.23 -4.19 -6.89
N LEU A 369 -27.50 -4.38 -6.64
CA LEU A 369 -28.13 -4.64 -5.33
C LEU A 369 -28.20 -6.13 -5.06
N PRO A 370 -28.41 -6.52 -3.78
CA PRO A 370 -27.71 -6.06 -2.60
C PRO A 370 -26.35 -6.73 -2.52
N ALA A 371 -25.34 -6.00 -2.13
CA ALA A 371 -24.04 -6.59 -1.89
C ALA A 371 -24.13 -7.60 -0.73
N ALA A 372 -23.45 -8.73 -0.87
CA ALA A 372 -23.29 -9.66 0.23
C ALA A 372 -22.64 -8.98 1.43
N ASN A 373 -22.97 -9.44 2.64
CA ASN A 373 -22.36 -8.89 3.86
C ASN A 373 -20.83 -8.96 3.76
N ASN A 374 -20.15 -7.86 4.06
CA ASN A 374 -18.71 -7.65 3.90
C ASN A 374 -18.18 -7.65 2.44
N GLN A 375 -19.06 -7.56 1.46
CA GLN A 375 -18.62 -7.41 0.07
C GLN A 375 -18.00 -6.02 -0.13
N MET A 376 -16.84 -5.99 -0.76
CA MET A 376 -16.20 -4.75 -1.20
C MET A 376 -16.99 -4.18 -2.38
N ILE A 377 -17.46 -2.95 -2.26
CA ILE A 377 -18.35 -2.35 -3.25
C ILE A 377 -17.78 -1.09 -3.91
N GLY A 378 -16.67 -0.59 -3.41
CA GLY A 378 -16.02 0.56 -4.01
C GLY A 378 -14.81 1.06 -3.25
N THR A 379 -14.32 2.23 -3.67
CA THR A 379 -13.20 2.92 -3.06
C THR A 379 -13.53 4.37 -2.80
N ILE A 380 -12.92 4.93 -1.75
CA ILE A 380 -12.84 6.36 -1.49
C ILE A 380 -11.40 6.75 -1.68
N THR A 381 -11.10 7.54 -2.70
CA THR A 381 -9.76 8.07 -2.98
C THR A 381 -9.70 9.51 -2.51
N TRP A 382 -8.78 9.80 -1.61
CA TRP A 382 -8.52 11.12 -1.09
C TRP A 382 -7.44 11.80 -1.92
N SER A 383 -7.65 13.06 -2.27
CA SER A 383 -6.69 13.87 -3.03
C SER A 383 -6.52 15.22 -2.36
N GLN A 384 -5.32 15.77 -2.45
CA GLN A 384 -5.02 17.12 -2.02
C GLN A 384 -4.36 17.89 -3.16
N GLY A 385 -5.11 18.80 -3.77
CA GLY A 385 -4.70 19.39 -5.03
C GLY A 385 -4.55 18.33 -6.11
N LYS A 386 -3.35 18.19 -6.67
CA LYS A 386 -3.02 17.15 -7.67
C LYS A 386 -2.43 15.88 -7.04
N ARG A 387 -2.18 15.87 -5.74
CA ARG A 387 -1.56 14.76 -5.02
C ARG A 387 -2.60 13.72 -4.63
N ASP A 388 -2.33 12.46 -4.89
CA ASP A 388 -3.06 11.34 -4.28
C ASP A 388 -2.62 11.22 -2.80
N ALA A 389 -3.59 11.33 -1.89
CA ALA A 389 -3.36 11.28 -0.46
C ALA A 389 -3.72 9.92 0.14
N GLY A 390 -4.27 9.02 -0.66
CA GLY A 390 -4.56 7.65 -0.26
C GLY A 390 -5.95 7.16 -0.63
N THR A 391 -6.09 5.84 -0.73
CA THR A 391 -7.34 5.17 -1.09
C THR A 391 -7.80 4.24 0.03
N VAL A 392 -9.11 4.23 0.28
CA VAL A 392 -9.76 3.34 1.25
C VAL A 392 -10.87 2.58 0.55
N PHE A 393 -10.92 1.28 0.78
CA PHE A 393 -12.05 0.45 0.35
C PHE A 393 -13.24 0.64 1.28
N TYR A 394 -14.44 0.58 0.73
CA TYR A 394 -15.67 0.50 1.52
C TYR A 394 -16.45 -0.77 1.20
N GLN A 395 -17.18 -1.24 2.21
CA GLN A 395 -17.88 -2.52 2.17
C GLN A 395 -19.34 -2.35 2.53
N ALA A 396 -20.18 -3.27 2.04
CA ALA A 396 -21.54 -3.41 2.48
C ALA A 396 -21.59 -4.19 3.79
N CYS A 397 -22.37 -3.72 4.74
CA CYS A 397 -22.71 -4.44 5.96
C CYS A 397 -24.21 -4.52 6.08
N THR A 398 -24.74 -5.73 6.25
CA THR A 398 -26.18 -5.92 6.45
C THR A 398 -26.50 -5.78 7.93
N ILE A 399 -27.34 -4.82 8.27
CA ILE A 399 -27.82 -4.61 9.63
C ILE A 399 -29.30 -5.05 9.70
N PRO A 400 -29.67 -5.97 10.58
CA PRO A 400 -31.08 -6.29 10.83
C PRO A 400 -31.80 -5.03 11.29
N GLN A 401 -32.88 -4.66 10.62
CA GLN A 401 -33.78 -3.63 11.15
C GLN A 401 -34.57 -4.23 12.29
N THR A 402 -34.23 -3.87 13.50
CA THR A 402 -35.00 -4.19 14.70
C THR A 402 -36.16 -3.22 14.93
N VAL A 403 -36.37 -2.27 14.04
CA VAL A 403 -37.41 -1.25 14.15
C VAL A 403 -38.73 -1.85 13.59
N PRO A 404 -39.76 -2.01 14.40
CA PRO A 404 -41.06 -2.48 13.92
C PRO A 404 -41.63 -1.57 12.83
N LEU A 405 -42.30 -2.16 11.82
CA LEU A 405 -42.85 -1.44 10.65
C LEU A 405 -43.79 -0.28 10.98
N TYR A 406 -44.34 -0.20 12.18
CA TYR A 406 -45.17 0.94 12.61
C TYR A 406 -44.40 2.24 12.86
N ASN A 407 -43.05 2.17 13.03
CA ASN A 407 -42.24 3.33 13.20
C ASN A 407 -41.71 3.93 11.87
N ILE A 408 -42.02 3.33 10.71
CA ILE A 408 -41.64 3.88 9.38
C ILE A 408 -42.30 5.27 9.16
N PHE A 409 -43.38 5.59 9.88
CA PHE A 409 -44.06 6.88 9.79
C PHE A 409 -43.58 7.93 10.78
N ASP A 410 -42.70 7.55 11.69
CA ASP A 410 -42.11 8.51 12.66
C ASP A 410 -40.68 8.87 12.26
N ILE A 411 -40.59 9.69 11.20
CA ILE A 411 -39.32 10.22 10.68
C ILE A 411 -38.56 11.02 11.76
N ALA A 412 -39.25 11.54 12.76
CA ALA A 412 -38.64 12.29 13.85
C ALA A 412 -37.82 11.42 14.80
N SER A 413 -38.15 10.12 14.93
CA SER A 413 -37.40 9.17 15.79
C SER A 413 -36.11 8.64 15.16
N VAL A 414 -36.00 8.73 13.84
CA VAL A 414 -34.81 8.26 13.09
C VAL A 414 -33.83 9.39 12.79
N ALA A 415 -34.30 10.64 12.84
CA ALA A 415 -33.49 11.83 12.59
C ALA A 415 -32.22 11.95 13.45
N PRO A 416 -32.20 11.54 14.75
CA PRO A 416 -30.97 11.63 15.56
C PRO A 416 -29.85 10.70 15.10
N TYR A 417 -30.16 9.63 14.37
CA TYR A 417 -29.17 8.67 13.87
C TYR A 417 -28.63 9.02 12.48
N LEU A 418 -29.29 9.97 11.80
CA LEU A 418 -28.90 10.44 10.47
C LEU A 418 -27.99 11.67 10.52
N PHE A 419 -27.84 12.33 11.66
CA PHE A 419 -27.18 13.66 11.76
C PHE A 419 -26.23 13.81 12.94
N THR A 420 -25.61 12.77 13.45
CA THR A 420 -24.44 12.97 14.32
C THR A 420 -23.18 12.96 13.46
N VAL A 421 -22.90 14.12 12.87
CA VAL A 421 -21.56 14.50 12.42
C VAL A 421 -20.98 15.32 13.57
N GLU A 422 -20.08 14.74 14.35
CA GLU A 422 -19.03 15.44 15.09
C GLU A 422 -17.68 15.02 14.52
#